data_3edbdc72b47dd7e4d4f937543e325e87
#
_entry.id   3edbdc72b47dd7e4d4f937543e325e87
#
_cell.length_a   1.000
_cell.length_b   1.000
_cell.length_c   1.000
_cell.angle_alpha   90.00
_cell.angle_beta   90.00
_cell.angle_gamma   90.00
#
_symmetry.space_group_name_H-M   'P 1'
#
loop_
_entity.id
_entity.type
_entity.pdbx_description
1 polymer ?
#
loop_
_entity_poly.entity_id
_entity_poly.type
_entity_poly.pdbx_seq_one_letter_code
_entity_poly.pdbx_strand_id
1 'polypeptide(L)'
;MGTERVRSSAELVEQALDRIEAVDGRVGAFVTVLAGQAREEAARRDAEAAAGQARGPLHGQPVAVKDLVDMAGVVTAAGSPKLAAHRAERDAEVVRRLRAAGMVIVGKTRTHEFAYGVQTPGTVNPWDEDRIAGGSSGGSAAAVAAGMVDYAIGTDTAGSIRIPAACCGVVGLKPTYGTVP
;
A
#
# COMPACT_ATOMS: atom_id res chain seq x y z
N MET A 1 -4.42 33.44 -9.19
CA MET A 1 -4.02 32.13 -8.63
C MET A 1 -5.32 31.38 -8.34
N GLY A 2 -5.69 30.40 -9.19
CA GLY A 2 -6.88 29.58 -8.96
C GLY A 2 -6.67 28.75 -7.70
N THR A 3 -7.61 28.76 -6.79
CA THR A 3 -7.64 27.85 -5.65
C THR A 3 -7.82 26.45 -6.20
N GLU A 4 -6.76 25.66 -6.18
CA GLU A 4 -6.83 24.24 -6.52
C GLU A 4 -7.87 23.60 -5.57
N ARG A 5 -8.93 23.01 -6.14
CA ARG A 5 -9.98 22.37 -5.34
C ARG A 5 -9.38 21.18 -4.59
N VAL A 6 -9.44 21.20 -3.27
CA VAL A 6 -9.03 20.05 -2.46
C VAL A 6 -9.96 18.88 -2.79
N ARG A 7 -9.39 17.77 -3.23
CA ARG A 7 -10.13 16.53 -3.53
C ARG A 7 -10.64 15.90 -2.24
N SER A 8 -11.84 15.32 -2.26
CA SER A 8 -12.39 14.55 -1.15
C SER A 8 -11.65 13.21 -1.00
N SER A 9 -11.77 12.58 0.16
CA SER A 9 -11.23 11.23 0.41
C SER A 9 -11.86 10.21 -0.53
N ALA A 10 -13.14 10.32 -0.79
CA ALA A 10 -13.86 9.46 -1.75
C ALA A 10 -13.28 9.62 -3.16
N GLU A 11 -13.04 10.84 -3.64
CA GLU A 11 -12.44 11.08 -4.96
C GLU A 11 -11.02 10.50 -5.07
N LEU A 12 -10.21 10.62 -4.01
CA LEU A 12 -8.84 10.07 -3.98
C LEU A 12 -8.85 8.55 -4.01
N VAL A 13 -9.74 7.94 -3.24
CA VAL A 13 -9.86 6.47 -3.16
C VAL A 13 -10.42 5.89 -4.46
N GLU A 14 -11.46 6.50 -5.07
CA GLU A 14 -11.95 6.03 -6.37
C GLU A 14 -10.87 6.15 -7.44
N GLN A 15 -10.12 7.25 -7.50
CA GLN A 15 -9.00 7.37 -8.44
C GLN A 15 -7.96 6.27 -8.25
N ALA A 16 -7.64 5.90 -7.01
CA ALA A 16 -6.71 4.81 -6.72
C ALA A 16 -7.29 3.45 -7.17
N LEU A 17 -8.55 3.17 -6.87
CA LEU A 17 -9.22 1.92 -7.25
C LEU A 17 -9.36 1.78 -8.78
N ASP A 18 -9.75 2.84 -9.48
CA ASP A 18 -9.82 2.87 -10.95
C ASP A 18 -8.44 2.60 -11.57
N ARG A 19 -7.39 3.18 -10.99
CA ARG A 19 -6.02 2.96 -11.47
C ARG A 19 -5.54 1.54 -11.20
N ILE A 20 -5.87 0.97 -10.04
CA ILE A 20 -5.59 -0.44 -9.72
C ILE A 20 -6.30 -1.34 -10.74
N GLU A 21 -7.59 -1.15 -10.97
CA GLU A 21 -8.37 -1.95 -11.92
C GLU A 21 -7.79 -1.88 -13.34
N ALA A 22 -7.40 -0.69 -13.80
CA ALA A 22 -6.88 -0.49 -15.15
C ALA A 22 -5.49 -1.07 -15.38
N VAL A 23 -4.65 -1.17 -14.34
CA VAL A 23 -3.20 -1.39 -14.52
C VAL A 23 -2.70 -2.65 -13.82
N ASP A 24 -3.30 -3.07 -12.70
CA ASP A 24 -2.74 -4.12 -11.85
C ASP A 24 -2.80 -5.51 -12.50
N GLY A 25 -3.74 -5.75 -13.41
CA GLY A 25 -3.78 -7.00 -14.20
C GLY A 25 -2.48 -7.26 -14.99
N ARG A 26 -1.75 -6.21 -15.36
CA ARG A 26 -0.46 -6.27 -16.04
C ARG A 26 0.71 -6.26 -15.06
N VAL A 27 0.64 -5.43 -14.02
CA VAL A 27 1.76 -5.20 -13.08
C VAL A 27 1.83 -6.25 -11.98
N GLY A 28 0.69 -6.73 -11.49
CA GLY A 28 0.61 -7.72 -10.42
C GLY A 28 1.12 -7.19 -9.06
N ALA A 29 0.88 -5.92 -8.76
CA ALA A 29 1.33 -5.29 -7.52
C ALA A 29 0.49 -5.70 -6.30
N PHE A 30 -0.82 -5.96 -6.50
CA PHE A 30 -1.74 -6.32 -5.42
C PHE A 30 -2.00 -7.83 -5.33
N VAL A 31 -2.22 -8.33 -4.12
CA VAL A 31 -2.75 -9.67 -3.83
C VAL A 31 -4.18 -9.60 -3.33
N THR A 32 -4.58 -8.47 -2.76
CA THR A 32 -5.94 -8.23 -2.28
C THR A 32 -6.27 -6.75 -2.42
N VAL A 33 -7.37 -6.44 -3.09
CA VAL A 33 -7.93 -5.07 -3.16
C VAL A 33 -9.13 -5.00 -2.23
N LEU A 34 -9.16 -3.99 -1.36
CA LEU A 34 -10.18 -3.83 -0.31
C LEU A 34 -11.21 -2.75 -0.70
N ALA A 35 -11.67 -2.77 -1.95
CA ALA A 35 -12.47 -1.70 -2.54
C ALA A 35 -13.71 -1.30 -1.70
N GLY A 36 -14.49 -2.26 -1.21
CA GLY A 36 -15.66 -1.99 -0.38
C GLY A 36 -15.30 -1.27 0.92
N GLN A 37 -14.32 -1.82 1.66
CA GLN A 37 -13.85 -1.24 2.93
C GLN A 37 -13.22 0.15 2.71
N ALA A 38 -12.46 0.32 1.62
CA ALA A 38 -11.83 1.59 1.30
C ALA A 38 -12.86 2.70 1.01
N ARG A 39 -13.92 2.39 0.26
CA ARG A 39 -15.03 3.33 0.01
C ARG A 39 -15.75 3.75 1.28
N GLU A 40 -16.08 2.79 2.15
CA GLU A 40 -16.72 3.07 3.43
C GLU A 40 -15.83 3.93 4.34
N GLU A 41 -14.52 3.65 4.35
CA GLU A 41 -13.57 4.42 5.15
C GLU A 41 -13.38 5.82 4.59
N ALA A 42 -13.31 6.00 3.26
CA ALA A 42 -13.23 7.30 2.61
C ALA A 42 -14.44 8.18 2.94
N ALA A 43 -15.64 7.61 2.88
CA ALA A 43 -16.86 8.35 3.27
C ALA A 43 -16.81 8.80 4.74
N ARG A 44 -16.31 7.96 5.66
CA ARG A 44 -16.10 8.37 7.06
C ARG A 44 -15.08 9.51 7.18
N ARG A 45 -13.97 9.47 6.41
CA ARG A 45 -12.96 10.55 6.41
C ARG A 45 -13.55 11.87 5.90
N ASP A 46 -14.38 11.84 4.86
CA ASP A 46 -15.04 13.04 4.34
C ASP A 46 -16.02 13.61 5.38
N ALA A 47 -16.77 12.78 6.10
CA ALA A 47 -17.63 13.23 7.18
C ALA A 47 -16.84 13.86 8.35
N GLU A 48 -15.72 13.26 8.76
CA GLU A 48 -14.81 13.83 9.77
C GLU A 48 -14.26 15.19 9.32
N ALA A 49 -13.82 15.30 8.05
CA ALA A 49 -13.31 16.56 7.50
C ALA A 49 -14.39 17.66 7.48
N ALA A 50 -15.61 17.33 7.06
CA ALA A 50 -16.75 18.25 7.08
C ALA A 50 -17.10 18.72 8.48
N ALA A 51 -16.88 17.89 9.51
CA ALA A 51 -17.05 18.25 10.92
C ALA A 51 -15.85 18.99 11.53
N GLY A 52 -14.83 19.35 10.74
CA GLY A 52 -13.61 20.01 11.22
C GLY A 52 -12.66 19.08 12.00
N GLN A 53 -12.81 17.77 11.86
CA GLN A 53 -12.06 16.74 12.59
C GLN A 53 -10.99 16.06 11.72
N ALA A 54 -10.48 16.74 10.68
CA ALA A 54 -9.39 16.23 9.86
C ALA A 54 -8.14 15.96 10.72
N ARG A 55 -7.52 14.80 10.52
CA ARG A 55 -6.43 14.27 11.38
C ARG A 55 -5.03 14.72 10.95
N GLY A 56 -4.92 15.63 9.98
CA GLY A 56 -3.66 16.14 9.46
C GLY A 56 -3.50 15.91 7.95
N PRO A 57 -2.28 16.10 7.41
CA PRO A 57 -2.05 16.12 5.95
C PRO A 57 -2.26 14.77 5.24
N LEU A 58 -2.26 13.67 5.99
CA LEU A 58 -2.50 12.32 5.45
C LEU A 58 -3.96 11.87 5.54
N HIS A 59 -4.85 12.74 6.05
CA HIS A 59 -6.26 12.42 6.21
C HIS A 59 -6.92 12.16 4.85
N GLY A 60 -7.55 10.99 4.71
CA GLY A 60 -8.23 10.56 3.49
C GLY A 60 -7.31 10.05 2.38
N GLN A 61 -5.99 10.10 2.56
CA GLN A 61 -5.04 9.62 1.54
C GLN A 61 -5.06 8.10 1.41
N PRO A 62 -5.17 7.55 0.18
CA PRO A 62 -5.08 6.12 -0.05
C PRO A 62 -3.66 5.62 0.18
N VAL A 63 -3.54 4.42 0.78
CA VAL A 63 -2.27 3.74 1.02
C VAL A 63 -2.38 2.25 0.78
N ALA A 64 -1.35 1.65 0.19
CA ALA A 64 -1.22 0.20 0.07
C ALA A 64 -0.31 -0.36 1.17
N VAL A 65 -0.56 -1.59 1.61
CA VAL A 65 0.19 -2.21 2.71
C VAL A 65 0.73 -3.56 2.26
N LYS A 66 2.04 -3.78 2.42
CA LYS A 66 2.68 -5.06 2.08
C LYS A 66 2.01 -6.24 2.76
N ASP A 67 1.82 -7.33 2.04
CA ASP A 67 1.20 -8.56 2.55
C ASP A 67 2.13 -9.39 3.47
N LEU A 68 2.86 -8.72 4.30
CA LEU A 68 3.61 -9.23 5.44
C LEU A 68 3.13 -8.57 6.74
N VAL A 69 2.37 -7.49 6.61
CA VAL A 69 1.89 -6.66 7.72
C VAL A 69 0.45 -7.02 8.05
N ASP A 70 0.20 -7.38 9.29
CA ASP A 70 -1.11 -7.80 9.77
C ASP A 70 -2.13 -6.66 9.77
N MET A 71 -3.32 -6.99 9.26
CA MET A 71 -4.51 -6.14 9.31
C MET A 71 -5.68 -6.95 9.85
N ALA A 72 -6.34 -6.46 10.88
CA ALA A 72 -7.45 -7.16 11.55
C ALA A 72 -8.53 -7.59 10.54
N GLY A 73 -8.87 -8.87 10.55
CA GLY A 73 -9.89 -9.44 9.66
C GLY A 73 -9.46 -9.63 8.20
N VAL A 74 -8.22 -9.30 7.83
CA VAL A 74 -7.67 -9.47 6.48
C VAL A 74 -6.64 -10.59 6.46
N VAL A 75 -6.57 -11.32 5.35
CA VAL A 75 -5.55 -12.36 5.17
C VAL A 75 -4.17 -11.72 5.08
N THR A 76 -3.19 -12.29 5.77
CA THR A 76 -1.76 -12.01 5.64
C THR A 76 -1.06 -13.30 5.22
N ALA A 77 -0.94 -13.49 3.90
CA ALA A 77 -0.34 -14.71 3.35
C ALA A 77 1.19 -14.66 3.33
N ALA A 78 1.81 -13.50 3.49
CA ALA A 78 3.26 -13.31 3.44
C ALA A 78 3.91 -13.92 2.17
N GLY A 79 3.17 -13.94 1.06
CA GLY A 79 3.60 -14.58 -0.19
C GLY A 79 3.65 -16.12 -0.14
N SER A 80 3.16 -16.75 0.94
CA SER A 80 3.24 -18.20 1.14
C SER A 80 1.87 -18.89 1.03
N PRO A 81 1.77 -19.97 0.24
CA PRO A 81 0.56 -20.79 0.22
C PRO A 81 0.18 -21.37 1.60
N LYS A 82 1.16 -21.55 2.48
CA LYS A 82 0.95 -22.08 3.84
C LYS A 82 0.13 -21.13 4.71
N LEU A 83 0.18 -19.84 4.43
CA LEU A 83 -0.54 -18.79 5.17
C LEU A 83 -1.73 -18.24 4.37
N ALA A 84 -2.13 -18.85 3.27
CA ALA A 84 -3.22 -18.37 2.39
C ALA A 84 -4.58 -18.20 3.11
N ALA A 85 -4.79 -18.87 4.25
CA ALA A 85 -5.97 -18.73 5.08
C ALA A 85 -5.70 -17.99 6.41
N HIS A 86 -4.46 -17.55 6.66
CA HIS A 86 -4.12 -16.86 7.90
C HIS A 86 -4.75 -15.47 7.93
N ARG A 87 -5.75 -15.31 8.77
CA ARG A 87 -6.46 -14.05 8.96
C ARG A 87 -6.04 -13.43 10.29
N ALA A 88 -5.43 -12.26 10.23
CA ALA A 88 -4.94 -11.59 11.42
C ALA A 88 -6.10 -11.17 12.36
N GLU A 89 -5.91 -11.35 13.66
CA GLU A 89 -6.90 -10.97 14.68
C GLU A 89 -6.82 -9.48 15.05
N ARG A 90 -5.67 -8.85 14.83
CA ARG A 90 -5.41 -7.46 15.20
C ARG A 90 -4.52 -6.75 14.17
N ASP A 91 -4.64 -5.44 14.12
CA ASP A 91 -3.76 -4.59 13.32
C ASP A 91 -2.34 -4.58 13.89
N ALA A 92 -1.34 -4.67 13.01
CA ALA A 92 0.03 -4.31 13.34
C ALA A 92 0.12 -2.81 13.72
N GLU A 93 1.10 -2.43 14.52
CA GLU A 93 1.23 -1.06 15.03
C GLU A 93 1.31 -0.02 13.89
N VAL A 94 2.00 -0.33 12.80
CA VAL A 94 2.06 0.56 11.64
C VAL A 94 0.68 0.79 11.03
N VAL A 95 -0.16 -0.26 10.92
CA VAL A 95 -1.54 -0.15 10.41
C VAL A 95 -2.38 0.72 11.34
N ARG A 96 -2.26 0.51 12.65
CA ARG A 96 -2.94 1.31 13.66
C ARG A 96 -2.57 2.79 13.54
N ARG A 97 -1.29 3.11 13.30
CA ARG A 97 -0.80 4.48 13.09
C ARG A 97 -1.33 5.10 11.80
N LEU A 98 -1.36 4.36 10.68
CA LEU A 98 -1.93 4.83 9.42
C LEU A 98 -3.40 5.19 9.59
N ARG A 99 -4.19 4.32 10.24
CA ARG A 99 -5.61 4.58 10.54
C ARG A 99 -5.78 5.78 11.47
N ALA A 100 -4.92 5.92 12.48
CA ALA A 100 -4.94 7.07 13.38
C ALA A 100 -4.61 8.40 12.66
N ALA A 101 -3.73 8.37 11.68
CA ALA A 101 -3.44 9.52 10.81
C ALA A 101 -4.56 9.81 9.79
N GLY A 102 -5.58 8.96 9.71
CA GLY A 102 -6.72 9.11 8.81
C GLY A 102 -6.52 8.58 7.41
N MET A 103 -5.44 7.85 7.14
CA MET A 103 -5.23 7.22 5.82
C MET A 103 -6.26 6.11 5.56
N VAL A 104 -6.54 5.86 4.29
CA VAL A 104 -7.44 4.82 3.81
C VAL A 104 -6.64 3.70 3.16
N ILE A 105 -6.72 2.48 3.69
CA ILE A 105 -5.98 1.34 3.16
C ILE A 105 -6.78 0.72 2.02
N VAL A 106 -6.23 0.75 0.80
CA VAL A 106 -6.91 0.26 -0.41
C VAL A 106 -6.62 -1.21 -0.72
N GLY A 107 -5.57 -1.79 -0.13
CA GLY A 107 -5.25 -3.20 -0.39
C GLY A 107 -3.92 -3.67 0.18
N LYS A 108 -3.67 -4.98 -0.04
CA LYS A 108 -2.43 -5.67 0.32
C LYS A 108 -1.58 -5.87 -0.93
N THR A 109 -0.30 -5.47 -0.87
CA THR A 109 0.64 -5.60 -1.99
C THR A 109 1.47 -6.86 -1.90
N ARG A 110 1.82 -7.39 -3.08
CA ARG A 110 2.61 -8.62 -3.22
C ARG A 110 4.00 -8.48 -2.61
N THR A 111 4.47 -9.57 -2.01
CA THR A 111 5.79 -9.69 -1.40
C THR A 111 6.49 -10.96 -1.87
N HIS A 112 7.83 -11.02 -1.80
CA HIS A 112 8.52 -12.31 -1.78
C HIS A 112 8.09 -13.12 -0.57
N GLU A 113 8.02 -14.44 -0.70
CA GLU A 113 7.63 -15.34 0.38
C GLU A 113 8.47 -15.07 1.65
N PHE A 114 7.79 -14.84 2.77
CA PHE A 114 8.35 -14.45 4.08
C PHE A 114 9.36 -13.28 4.03
N ALA A 115 9.26 -12.42 3.03
CA ALA A 115 10.22 -11.32 2.77
C ALA A 115 11.67 -11.80 2.53
N TYR A 116 11.88 -13.06 2.19
CA TYR A 116 13.19 -13.65 2.00
C TYR A 116 13.63 -13.62 0.52
N GLY A 117 14.10 -12.49 0.05
CA GLY A 117 14.63 -12.39 -1.33
C GLY A 117 14.54 -10.99 -1.92
N VAL A 118 15.26 -10.81 -3.03
CA VAL A 118 15.44 -9.52 -3.72
C VAL A 118 14.56 -9.36 -4.96
N GLN A 119 13.65 -10.29 -5.19
CA GLN A 119 12.64 -10.22 -6.25
C GLN A 119 11.27 -10.46 -5.61
N THR A 120 10.20 -10.08 -6.32
CA THR A 120 8.81 -10.33 -5.93
C THR A 120 8.14 -11.11 -7.07
N PRO A 121 8.08 -12.44 -6.99
CA PRO A 121 7.48 -13.25 -8.04
C PRO A 121 6.04 -12.85 -8.33
N GLY A 122 5.70 -12.71 -9.61
CA GLY A 122 4.37 -12.28 -10.05
C GLY A 122 4.13 -10.77 -10.04
N THR A 123 5.16 -9.96 -9.72
CA THR A 123 5.15 -8.52 -9.92
C THR A 123 6.21 -8.16 -10.96
N VAL A 124 5.83 -7.45 -12.01
CA VAL A 124 6.75 -6.93 -13.03
C VAL A 124 7.12 -5.48 -12.75
N ASN A 125 8.23 -5.04 -13.33
CA ASN A 125 8.61 -3.63 -13.27
C ASN A 125 7.66 -2.81 -14.18
N PRO A 126 6.99 -1.76 -13.66
CA PRO A 126 6.04 -0.98 -14.46
C PRO A 126 6.65 -0.26 -15.68
N TRP A 127 7.97 -0.04 -15.68
CA TRP A 127 8.69 0.63 -16.77
C TRP A 127 9.11 -0.33 -17.88
N ASP A 128 9.34 -1.61 -17.54
CA ASP A 128 9.83 -2.64 -18.46
C ASP A 128 9.44 -4.03 -17.89
N GLU A 129 8.48 -4.67 -18.53
CA GLU A 129 7.91 -5.94 -18.04
C GLU A 129 8.91 -7.12 -18.06
N ASP A 130 9.98 -7.00 -18.83
CA ASP A 130 11.07 -7.99 -18.86
C ASP A 130 12.03 -7.85 -17.67
N ARG A 131 11.82 -6.82 -16.83
CA ARG A 131 12.64 -6.55 -15.65
C ARG A 131 11.89 -6.84 -14.36
N ILE A 132 12.67 -7.16 -13.32
CA ILE A 132 12.13 -7.36 -11.98
C ILE A 132 11.74 -6.02 -11.34
N ALA A 133 10.69 -6.02 -10.54
CA ALA A 133 10.31 -4.89 -9.70
C ALA A 133 11.22 -4.76 -8.46
N GLY A 134 12.13 -5.71 -8.26
CA GLY A 134 12.89 -5.83 -7.01
C GLY A 134 12.06 -6.48 -5.89
N GLY A 135 12.64 -6.55 -4.69
CA GLY A 135 12.01 -7.22 -3.55
C GLY A 135 12.73 -6.96 -2.22
N SER A 136 12.09 -7.42 -1.17
CA SER A 136 10.88 -8.22 -1.07
C SER A 136 9.58 -7.40 -1.16
N SER A 137 9.60 -6.07 -1.09
CA SER A 137 8.42 -5.19 -1.18
C SER A 137 8.16 -4.71 -2.62
N GLY A 138 8.35 -5.60 -3.63
CA GLY A 138 8.22 -5.23 -5.04
C GLY A 138 6.82 -4.75 -5.42
N GLY A 139 5.77 -5.40 -4.88
CA GLY A 139 4.39 -4.96 -5.11
C GLY A 139 4.14 -3.55 -4.60
N SER A 140 4.68 -3.17 -3.44
CA SER A 140 4.55 -1.81 -2.89
C SER A 140 5.23 -0.77 -3.80
N ALA A 141 6.45 -1.04 -4.25
CA ALA A 141 7.17 -0.11 -5.13
C ALA A 141 6.51 -0.02 -6.52
N ALA A 142 6.09 -1.15 -7.08
CA ALA A 142 5.41 -1.19 -8.37
C ALA A 142 4.05 -0.47 -8.34
N ALA A 143 3.28 -0.59 -7.25
CA ALA A 143 2.02 0.12 -7.08
C ALA A 143 2.22 1.65 -7.11
N VAL A 144 3.27 2.15 -6.45
CA VAL A 144 3.60 3.58 -6.48
C VAL A 144 4.10 4.00 -7.86
N ALA A 145 5.04 3.24 -8.45
CA ALA A 145 5.61 3.55 -9.77
C ALA A 145 4.56 3.56 -10.89
N ALA A 146 3.56 2.69 -10.81
CA ALA A 146 2.46 2.64 -11.77
C ALA A 146 1.35 3.68 -11.49
N GLY A 147 1.51 4.51 -10.45
CA GLY A 147 0.53 5.55 -10.09
C GLY A 147 -0.78 5.01 -9.55
N MET A 148 -0.80 3.79 -9.02
CA MET A 148 -1.99 3.21 -8.40
C MET A 148 -2.27 3.85 -7.02
N VAL A 149 -1.24 4.19 -6.29
CA VAL A 149 -1.26 4.91 -5.02
C VAL A 149 -0.04 5.80 -4.89
N ASP A 150 -0.14 6.88 -4.12
CA ASP A 150 1.01 7.75 -3.84
C ASP A 150 1.88 7.20 -2.70
N TYR A 151 1.31 6.39 -1.82
CA TYR A 151 1.95 5.84 -0.63
C TYR A 151 1.79 4.34 -0.52
N ALA A 152 2.87 3.64 -0.18
CA ALA A 152 2.81 2.23 0.13
C ALA A 152 3.74 1.87 1.30
N ILE A 153 3.31 0.94 2.13
CA ILE A 153 4.12 0.38 3.22
C ILE A 153 4.85 -0.86 2.73
N GLY A 154 6.15 -0.89 2.98
CA GLY A 154 7.02 -2.05 2.81
C GLY A 154 7.71 -2.42 4.12
N THR A 155 8.57 -3.44 4.08
CA THR A 155 9.49 -3.81 5.16
C THR A 155 10.92 -3.87 4.64
N ASP A 156 11.91 -3.52 5.46
CA ASP A 156 13.31 -3.49 5.02
C ASP A 156 14.25 -3.97 6.13
N THR A 157 14.73 -5.20 6.01
CA THR A 157 15.77 -5.75 6.87
C THR A 157 17.15 -5.54 6.25
N ALA A 158 17.29 -5.89 4.96
CA ALA A 158 18.56 -5.85 4.23
C ALA A 158 18.46 -5.11 2.87
N GLY A 159 17.42 -4.27 2.70
CA GLY A 159 17.21 -3.53 1.45
C GLY A 159 15.81 -3.69 0.85
N SER A 160 14.90 -4.41 1.50
CA SER A 160 13.62 -4.82 0.91
C SER A 160 12.59 -3.70 0.65
N ILE A 161 12.85 -2.44 1.03
CA ILE A 161 12.20 -1.22 0.53
C ILE A 161 13.09 -0.55 -0.50
N ARG A 162 14.37 -0.36 -0.19
CA ARG A 162 15.31 0.42 -1.00
C ARG A 162 15.63 -0.23 -2.33
N ILE A 163 15.77 -1.56 -2.38
CA ILE A 163 15.99 -2.32 -3.61
C ILE A 163 14.83 -2.12 -4.60
N PRO A 164 13.57 -2.47 -4.26
CA PRO A 164 12.49 -2.30 -5.20
C PRO A 164 12.20 -0.82 -5.50
N ALA A 165 12.42 0.11 -4.58
CA ALA A 165 12.32 1.53 -4.85
C ALA A 165 13.33 1.98 -5.93
N ALA A 166 14.57 1.51 -5.86
CA ALA A 166 15.59 1.79 -6.87
C ALA A 166 15.24 1.15 -8.23
N CYS A 167 14.74 -0.09 -8.24
CA CYS A 167 14.34 -0.78 -9.48
C CYS A 167 13.14 -0.10 -10.16
N CYS A 168 12.18 0.40 -9.40
CA CYS A 168 10.95 1.01 -9.90
C CYS A 168 11.03 2.54 -10.03
N GLY A 169 12.15 3.19 -9.66
CA GLY A 169 12.32 4.63 -9.79
C GLY A 169 11.45 5.46 -8.85
N VAL A 170 11.20 4.98 -7.65
CA VAL A 170 10.42 5.66 -6.61
C VAL A 170 11.24 5.94 -5.36
N VAL A 171 10.76 6.81 -4.47
CA VAL A 171 11.43 7.10 -3.19
C VAL A 171 11.19 5.95 -2.21
N GLY A 172 12.27 5.34 -1.71
CA GLY A 172 12.24 4.33 -0.67
C GLY A 172 12.87 4.83 0.62
N LEU A 173 12.09 4.94 1.69
CA LEU A 173 12.56 5.38 3.00
C LEU A 173 12.58 4.21 3.99
N LYS A 174 13.77 3.91 4.50
CA LYS A 174 13.96 3.06 5.68
C LYS A 174 14.44 3.93 6.84
N PRO A 175 13.59 4.26 7.82
CA PRO A 175 14.00 5.07 8.97
C PRO A 175 14.98 4.32 9.87
N THR A 176 15.50 5.02 10.87
CA THR A 176 16.35 4.42 11.93
C THR A 176 15.60 3.25 12.58
N TYR A 177 16.33 2.17 12.88
CA TYR A 177 15.78 1.00 13.57
C TYR A 177 15.11 1.43 14.89
N GLY A 178 13.92 0.88 15.15
CA GLY A 178 13.13 1.20 16.34
C GLY A 178 12.20 2.41 16.21
N THR A 179 12.29 3.22 15.13
CA THR A 179 11.36 4.35 14.88
C THR A 179 9.95 3.84 14.54
N VAL A 180 9.89 2.77 13.78
CA VAL A 180 8.66 2.01 13.51
C VAL A 180 8.86 0.63 14.12
N PRO A 181 7.94 0.16 15.00
CA PRO A 181 8.05 -1.13 15.67
C PRO A 181 7.95 -2.30 14.71
#